data_3d90ab4ea7699e7bf2a4a9ee114c676a
#
_entry.id   3d90ab4ea7699e7bf2a4a9ee114c676a
#
_cell.length_a   1.000
_cell.length_b   1.000
_cell.length_c   1.000
_cell.angle_alpha   90.00
_cell.angle_beta   90.00
_cell.angle_gamma   90.00
#
_symmetry.space_group_name_H-M   'P 1'
#
loop_
_entity.id
_entity.type
_entity.pdbx_description
1 polymer ?
#
loop_
_entity_poly.entity_id
_entity_poly.type
_entity_poly.pdbx_seq_one_letter_code
_entity_poly.pdbx_strand_id
1 'polypeptide(L)'
;MKKKNKHQQGFRIPAWLRLTFRGLELVSPFLAMRSAAYIFSKPLKFKVPEKELKALEGCVHKMEYIPSIEKKIATFTWKNTGKKVLLTHGWSGRGMQLYYIAESLHKEGYHVVTYDAPAHGKSEGKLTNMVQMIAAISHLDNAESSFDYFIGHSFGAMAIFNYCKMESRAKKIVTIGAADNMRTIFADFIASVDLSTKILKXMIDYFEQKFNVVIDDFSPYISVQKLQTPTLLIHDEEDYDVSVDCSYTIAKHHPNATVXKTKGLGHRRILRDDGVMQHIKSFIK
;
A
#
# COMPACT_ATOMS: atom_id res chain seq x y z
N MET A 1 4.31 30.03 19.15
CA MET A 1 4.95 28.74 19.54
C MET A 1 4.15 27.59 18.97
N LYS A 2 4.67 26.87 17.94
CA LYS A 2 4.02 25.68 17.38
C LYS A 2 4.14 24.55 18.39
N LYS A 3 3.01 24.05 18.91
CA LYS A 3 2.98 22.84 19.74
C LYS A 3 3.63 21.68 18.95
N LYS A 4 4.72 21.14 19.46
CA LYS A 4 5.30 19.90 18.94
C LYS A 4 4.25 18.79 19.10
N ASN A 5 3.68 18.33 18.00
CA ASN A 5 2.76 17.19 18.00
C ASN A 5 3.51 15.93 18.46
N LYS A 6 3.12 15.39 19.61
CA LYS A 6 3.75 14.23 20.27
C LYS A 6 3.49 12.89 19.59
N HIS A 7 2.75 12.86 18.47
CA HIS A 7 2.23 11.60 17.91
C HIS A 7 2.59 11.34 16.45
N GLN A 8 3.69 11.91 15.92
CA GLN A 8 4.20 11.43 14.65
C GLN A 8 4.80 10.03 14.86
N GLN A 9 4.02 8.99 14.56
CA GLN A 9 4.48 7.60 14.55
C GLN A 9 5.17 7.20 13.23
N GLY A 10 5.48 8.18 12.38
CA GLY A 10 6.30 7.94 11.21
C GLY A 10 7.66 7.35 11.59
N PHE A 11 8.17 6.45 10.78
CA PHE A 11 9.49 5.84 11.00
C PHE A 11 10.56 6.94 11.04
N ARG A 12 11.11 7.17 12.23
CA ARG A 12 12.17 8.18 12.39
C ARG A 12 13.50 7.63 11.91
N ILE A 13 14.01 8.23 10.85
CA ILE A 13 15.35 7.90 10.35
C ILE A 13 16.39 8.30 11.42
N PRO A 14 17.26 7.38 11.83
CA PRO A 14 18.28 7.71 12.83
C PRO A 14 19.19 8.87 12.39
N ALA A 15 19.60 9.72 13.34
CA ALA A 15 20.40 10.89 13.04
C ALA A 15 21.72 10.54 12.30
N TRP A 16 22.37 9.45 12.72
CA TRP A 16 23.61 9.02 12.05
C TRP A 16 23.39 8.72 10.57
N LEU A 17 22.24 8.12 10.20
CA LEU A 17 21.95 7.82 8.80
C LEU A 17 21.68 9.09 7.99
N ARG A 18 21.01 10.09 8.59
CA ARG A 18 20.80 11.40 7.94
C ARG A 18 22.14 12.10 7.71
N LEU A 19 23.03 12.09 8.72
CA LEU A 19 24.38 12.68 8.60
C LEU A 19 25.19 11.97 7.51
N THR A 20 25.09 10.63 7.42
CA THR A 20 25.75 9.84 6.37
C THR A 20 25.26 10.27 4.99
N PHE A 21 23.93 10.44 4.82
CA PHE A 21 23.36 10.86 3.54
C PHE A 21 23.81 12.27 3.15
N ARG A 22 23.83 13.22 4.12
CA ARG A 22 24.32 14.58 3.88
C ARG A 22 25.80 14.59 3.46
N GLY A 23 26.63 13.84 4.19
CA GLY A 23 28.05 13.68 3.83
C GLY A 23 28.23 13.06 2.44
N LEU A 24 27.45 12.04 2.16
CA LEU A 24 27.49 11.37 0.85
C LEU A 24 27.06 12.31 -0.29
N GLU A 25 26.05 13.14 -0.06
CA GLU A 25 25.61 14.14 -1.05
C GLU A 25 26.71 15.15 -1.39
N LEU A 26 27.46 15.60 -0.35
CA LEU A 26 28.58 16.55 -0.57
C LEU A 26 29.71 15.94 -1.37
N VAL A 27 30.02 14.64 -1.17
CA VAL A 27 31.12 13.93 -1.85
C VAL A 27 30.69 13.46 -3.24
N SER A 28 29.50 12.87 -3.34
CA SER A 28 28.98 12.31 -4.60
C SER A 28 27.44 12.29 -4.59
N PRO A 29 26.80 13.29 -5.20
CA PRO A 29 25.34 13.28 -5.36
C PRO A 29 24.82 12.02 -6.06
N PHE A 30 25.57 11.43 -6.97
CA PHE A 30 25.21 10.18 -7.65
C PHE A 30 25.10 9.02 -6.64
N LEU A 31 26.10 8.86 -5.77
CA LEU A 31 26.08 7.79 -4.76
C LEU A 31 24.98 8.04 -3.71
N ALA A 32 24.76 9.30 -3.33
CA ALA A 32 23.67 9.67 -2.42
C ALA A 32 22.32 9.25 -3.02
N MET A 33 22.07 9.60 -4.28
CA MET A 33 20.84 9.24 -5.00
C MET A 33 20.66 7.73 -5.08
N ARG A 34 21.71 7.00 -5.50
CA ARG A 34 21.66 5.53 -5.64
C ARG A 34 21.38 4.85 -4.31
N SER A 35 22.01 5.32 -3.23
CA SER A 35 21.80 4.79 -1.87
C SER A 35 20.36 5.08 -1.38
N ALA A 36 19.88 6.30 -1.64
CA ALA A 36 18.50 6.68 -1.30
C ALA A 36 17.49 5.81 -2.06
N ALA A 37 17.69 5.62 -3.37
CA ALA A 37 16.83 4.77 -4.20
C ALA A 37 16.81 3.32 -3.71
N TYR A 38 17.96 2.79 -3.29
CA TYR A 38 18.07 1.45 -2.72
C TYR A 38 17.23 1.32 -1.42
N ILE A 39 17.41 2.26 -0.48
CA ILE A 39 16.69 2.23 0.80
C ILE A 39 15.18 2.44 0.57
N PHE A 40 14.80 3.35 -0.31
CA PHE A 40 13.40 3.59 -0.68
C PHE A 40 12.72 2.33 -1.21
N SER A 41 13.45 1.54 -2.01
CA SER A 41 12.92 0.31 -2.62
C SER A 41 12.95 -0.90 -1.68
N LYS A 42 13.47 -0.77 -0.45
CA LYS A 42 13.70 -1.89 0.47
C LYS A 42 12.68 -1.88 1.62
N PRO A 43 11.64 -2.70 1.55
CA PRO A 43 10.69 -2.79 2.67
C PRO A 43 11.37 -3.29 3.94
N LEU A 44 10.98 -2.73 5.07
CA LEU A 44 11.45 -3.20 6.37
C LEU A 44 10.59 -4.39 6.82
N LYS A 45 11.23 -5.38 7.40
CA LYS A 45 10.53 -6.55 7.96
C LYS A 45 10.46 -6.41 9.49
N PHE A 46 9.27 -6.55 10.04
CA PHE A 46 9.01 -6.42 11.47
C PHE A 46 8.56 -7.75 12.05
N LYS A 47 8.81 -7.96 13.35
CA LYS A 47 8.34 -9.14 14.09
C LYS A 47 6.82 -9.30 13.89
N VAL A 48 6.40 -10.54 13.64
CA VAL A 48 4.98 -10.86 13.45
C VAL A 48 4.30 -10.97 14.81
N PRO A 49 3.23 -10.21 15.06
CA PRO A 49 2.49 -10.32 16.34
C PRO A 49 1.79 -11.69 16.47
N GLU A 50 1.61 -12.12 17.69
CA GLU A 50 0.97 -13.41 18.01
C GLU A 50 -0.43 -13.55 17.39
N LYS A 51 -1.21 -12.47 17.38
CA LYS A 51 -2.56 -12.48 16.79
C LYS A 51 -2.54 -12.84 15.30
N GLU A 52 -1.53 -12.35 14.56
CA GLU A 52 -1.37 -12.68 13.14
C GLU A 52 -0.91 -14.14 12.96
N LEU A 53 -0.08 -14.65 13.88
CA LEU A 53 0.33 -16.06 13.86
C LEU A 53 -0.86 -16.99 14.10
N LYS A 54 -1.73 -16.66 15.06
CA LYS A 54 -2.96 -17.43 15.32
C LYS A 54 -3.90 -17.42 14.12
N ALA A 55 -4.06 -16.27 13.47
CA ALA A 55 -4.93 -16.15 12.30
C ALA A 55 -4.45 -17.01 11.11
N LEU A 56 -3.15 -17.35 11.05
CA LEU A 56 -2.63 -18.26 10.02
C LEU A 56 -3.28 -19.65 10.10
N GLU A 57 -3.73 -20.09 11.29
CA GLU A 57 -4.36 -21.39 11.49
C GLU A 57 -5.72 -21.48 10.79
N GLY A 58 -6.36 -20.32 10.54
CA GLY A 58 -7.68 -20.23 9.90
C GLY A 58 -7.65 -20.13 8.39
N CYS A 59 -6.48 -20.14 7.76
CA CYS A 59 -6.37 -19.95 6.31
C CYS A 59 -5.41 -20.95 5.66
N VAL A 60 -5.62 -21.19 4.37
CA VAL A 60 -4.68 -21.97 3.55
C VAL A 60 -3.58 -21.01 3.08
N HIS A 61 -2.33 -21.41 3.23
CA HIS A 61 -1.22 -20.59 2.74
C HIS A 61 -0.33 -21.38 1.79
N LYS A 62 0.18 -20.70 0.78
CA LYS A 62 1.07 -21.30 -0.24
C LYS A 62 2.05 -20.25 -0.77
N MET A 63 3.11 -20.73 -1.42
CA MET A 63 4.00 -19.88 -2.21
C MET A 63 3.56 -19.98 -3.67
N GLU A 64 3.32 -18.83 -4.30
CA GLU A 64 2.84 -18.73 -5.67
C GLU A 64 3.86 -18.00 -6.54
N TYR A 65 4.29 -18.63 -7.64
CA TYR A 65 5.30 -18.05 -8.54
C TYR A 65 4.66 -17.09 -9.53
N ILE A 66 5.22 -15.90 -9.66
CA ILE A 66 4.76 -14.88 -10.60
C ILE A 66 5.79 -14.75 -11.73
N PRO A 67 5.50 -15.29 -12.92
CA PRO A 67 6.48 -15.30 -14.02
C PRO A 67 6.97 -13.91 -14.44
N SER A 68 6.08 -12.92 -14.46
CA SER A 68 6.40 -11.57 -14.95
C SER A 68 7.44 -10.83 -14.11
N ILE A 69 7.65 -11.25 -12.86
CA ILE A 69 8.65 -10.65 -11.97
C ILE A 69 9.65 -11.66 -11.41
N GLU A 70 9.54 -12.92 -11.84
CA GLU A 70 10.42 -14.04 -11.46
C GLU A 70 10.59 -14.18 -9.95
N LYS A 71 9.46 -14.12 -9.19
CA LYS A 71 9.45 -14.20 -7.73
C LYS A 71 8.29 -15.04 -7.23
N LYS A 72 8.51 -15.74 -6.11
CA LYS A 72 7.42 -16.38 -5.37
C LYS A 72 6.89 -15.40 -4.32
N ILE A 73 5.57 -15.33 -4.21
CA ILE A 73 4.89 -14.57 -3.15
C ILE A 73 4.12 -15.52 -2.24
N ALA A 74 4.02 -15.16 -0.96
CA ALA A 74 3.20 -15.92 -0.01
C ALA A 74 1.75 -15.43 -0.11
N THR A 75 0.81 -16.34 -0.29
CA THR A 75 -0.63 -16.06 -0.32
C THR A 75 -1.32 -16.75 0.84
N PHE A 76 -2.41 -16.15 1.31
CA PHE A 76 -3.21 -16.62 2.45
C PHE A 76 -4.68 -16.54 2.05
N THR A 77 -5.38 -17.67 2.07
CA THR A 77 -6.74 -17.79 1.53
C THR A 77 -7.71 -18.35 2.57
N TRP A 78 -8.74 -17.60 2.89
CA TRP A 78 -9.93 -18.06 3.61
C TRP A 78 -10.94 -18.52 2.56
N LYS A 79 -10.97 -19.83 2.30
CA LYS A 79 -11.77 -20.40 1.21
C LYS A 79 -13.26 -20.36 1.52
N ASN A 80 -14.05 -19.95 0.53
CA ASN A 80 -15.52 -19.99 0.57
C ASN A 80 -16.06 -20.05 -0.86
N THR A 81 -17.37 -20.20 -1.02
CA THR A 81 -18.02 -20.26 -2.33
C THR A 81 -18.61 -18.91 -2.78
N GLY A 82 -18.58 -17.91 -1.90
CA GLY A 82 -19.15 -16.59 -2.20
C GLY A 82 -18.24 -15.71 -3.07
N LYS A 83 -18.62 -14.45 -3.18
CA LYS A 83 -17.86 -13.45 -3.94
C LYS A 83 -16.42 -13.35 -3.45
N LYS A 84 -15.51 -13.06 -4.35
CA LYS A 84 -14.07 -13.06 -4.09
C LYS A 84 -13.55 -11.68 -3.77
N VAL A 85 -12.71 -11.60 -2.73
CA VAL A 85 -12.13 -10.34 -2.22
C VAL A 85 -10.61 -10.48 -2.18
N LEU A 86 -9.89 -9.54 -2.80
CA LEU A 86 -8.43 -9.43 -2.64
C LEU A 86 -8.11 -8.31 -1.65
N LEU A 87 -7.28 -8.63 -0.64
CA LEU A 87 -6.78 -7.67 0.33
C LEU A 87 -5.31 -7.38 0.05
N THR A 88 -4.94 -6.09 -0.07
CA THR A 88 -3.56 -5.66 -0.38
C THR A 88 -3.01 -4.74 0.71
N HIS A 89 -1.92 -5.16 1.35
CA HIS A 89 -1.29 -4.42 2.46
C HIS A 89 -0.42 -3.25 1.98
N GLY A 90 -0.08 -2.34 2.91
CA GLY A 90 0.77 -1.18 2.66
C GLY A 90 2.28 -1.48 2.70
N TRP A 91 3.08 -0.44 2.44
CA TRP A 91 4.55 -0.53 2.42
C TRP A 91 5.09 -1.02 3.78
N SER A 92 6.08 -1.90 3.74
CA SER A 92 6.66 -2.57 4.91
C SER A 92 5.63 -3.37 5.74
N GLY A 93 4.44 -3.60 5.19
CA GLY A 93 3.41 -4.44 5.78
C GLY A 93 3.56 -5.91 5.41
N ARG A 94 2.46 -6.64 5.52
CA ARG A 94 2.33 -8.04 5.11
C ARG A 94 0.84 -8.43 5.07
N GLY A 95 0.52 -9.48 4.34
CA GLY A 95 -0.88 -9.90 4.16
C GLY A 95 -1.61 -10.13 5.46
N MET A 96 -0.96 -10.80 6.41
CA MET A 96 -1.59 -11.12 7.70
C MET A 96 -1.90 -9.91 8.59
N GLN A 97 -1.40 -8.72 8.29
CA GLN A 97 -1.88 -7.49 8.97
C GLN A 97 -3.37 -7.24 8.72
N LEU A 98 -3.89 -7.78 7.61
CA LEU A 98 -5.30 -7.61 7.21
C LEU A 98 -6.18 -8.78 7.66
N TYR A 99 -5.68 -9.65 8.56
CA TYR A 99 -6.41 -10.85 9.00
C TYR A 99 -7.78 -10.53 9.56
N TYR A 100 -7.91 -9.42 10.30
CA TYR A 100 -9.18 -9.03 10.93
C TYR A 100 -10.26 -8.77 9.88
N ILE A 101 -9.89 -8.07 8.81
CA ILE A 101 -10.77 -7.82 7.66
C ILE A 101 -11.08 -9.16 6.97
N ALA A 102 -10.05 -9.99 6.75
CA ALA A 102 -10.20 -11.27 6.06
C ALA A 102 -11.18 -12.21 6.81
N GLU A 103 -10.96 -12.42 8.11
CA GLU A 103 -11.82 -13.27 8.93
C GLU A 103 -13.25 -12.74 9.02
N SER A 104 -13.39 -11.40 9.15
CA SER A 104 -14.72 -10.78 9.25
C SER A 104 -15.53 -10.97 7.96
N LEU A 105 -14.87 -10.86 6.79
CA LEU A 105 -15.52 -11.08 5.49
C LEU A 105 -15.76 -12.58 5.24
N HIS A 106 -14.81 -13.43 5.63
CA HIS A 106 -14.99 -14.88 5.50
C HIS A 106 -16.22 -15.38 6.27
N LYS A 107 -16.46 -14.85 7.48
CA LYS A 107 -17.65 -15.17 8.28
C LYS A 107 -18.96 -14.76 7.58
N GLU A 108 -18.91 -13.77 6.70
CA GLU A 108 -20.07 -13.34 5.89
C GLU A 108 -20.20 -14.15 4.57
N GLY A 109 -19.36 -15.17 4.38
CA GLY A 109 -19.44 -16.04 3.21
C GLY A 109 -18.52 -15.69 2.05
N TYR A 110 -17.69 -14.64 2.17
CA TYR A 110 -16.76 -14.25 1.09
C TYR A 110 -15.56 -15.20 1.01
N HIS A 111 -15.09 -15.44 -0.21
CA HIS A 111 -13.77 -16.05 -0.47
C HIS A 111 -12.73 -14.93 -0.42
N VAL A 112 -11.80 -14.99 0.54
CA VAL A 112 -10.88 -13.87 0.79
C VAL A 112 -9.44 -14.32 0.59
N VAL A 113 -8.69 -13.56 -0.21
CA VAL A 113 -7.27 -13.77 -0.43
C VAL A 113 -6.51 -12.52 0.03
N THR A 114 -5.42 -12.72 0.76
CA THR A 114 -4.41 -11.70 0.98
C THR A 114 -3.04 -12.31 0.67
N TYR A 115 -2.03 -11.47 0.56
CA TYR A 115 -0.70 -11.94 0.16
C TYR A 115 0.37 -11.02 0.74
N ASP A 116 1.59 -11.54 0.83
CA ASP A 116 2.75 -10.69 1.08
C ASP A 116 3.26 -10.19 -0.28
N ALA A 117 3.28 -8.90 -0.49
CA ALA A 117 3.77 -8.29 -1.74
C ALA A 117 5.26 -8.65 -1.96
N PRO A 118 5.78 -8.57 -3.20
CA PRO A 118 7.19 -8.87 -3.45
C PRO A 118 8.12 -8.15 -2.47
N ALA A 119 9.12 -8.85 -1.94
CA ALA A 119 10.09 -8.41 -0.93
C ALA A 119 9.50 -8.18 0.48
N HIS A 120 8.20 -8.35 0.68
CA HIS A 120 7.55 -8.22 2.01
C HIS A 120 7.34 -9.59 2.67
N GLY A 121 7.14 -9.58 3.97
CA GLY A 121 6.76 -10.77 4.75
C GLY A 121 7.60 -12.01 4.38
N LYS A 122 6.90 -13.08 3.96
CA LYS A 122 7.50 -14.36 3.54
C LYS A 122 7.81 -14.41 2.03
N SER A 123 7.42 -13.39 1.26
CA SER A 123 7.66 -13.33 -0.18
C SER A 123 9.12 -13.09 -0.52
N GLU A 124 9.52 -13.57 -1.71
CA GLU A 124 10.88 -13.46 -2.21
C GLU A 124 11.24 -12.02 -2.61
N GLY A 125 12.53 -11.73 -2.56
CA GLY A 125 13.11 -10.46 -2.97
C GLY A 125 13.64 -9.65 -1.81
N LYS A 126 14.46 -8.67 -2.15
CA LYS A 126 15.03 -7.69 -1.21
C LYS A 126 14.53 -6.28 -1.50
N LEU A 127 14.21 -6.04 -2.77
CA LEU A 127 13.72 -4.75 -3.27
C LEU A 127 12.42 -4.96 -4.03
N THR A 128 11.56 -3.94 -4.00
CA THR A 128 10.31 -3.94 -4.76
C THR A 128 9.92 -2.50 -5.12
N ASN A 129 8.87 -2.37 -5.91
CA ASN A 129 8.33 -1.08 -6.37
C ASN A 129 6.85 -1.25 -6.74
N MET A 130 6.21 -0.16 -7.15
CA MET A 130 4.79 -0.15 -7.53
C MET A 130 4.51 -1.12 -8.69
N VAL A 131 5.40 -1.18 -9.70
CA VAL A 131 5.21 -2.05 -10.87
C VAL A 131 5.10 -3.53 -10.45
N GLN A 132 5.97 -3.97 -9.52
CA GLN A 132 5.93 -5.34 -9.02
C GLN A 132 4.69 -5.62 -8.15
N MET A 133 4.22 -4.63 -7.40
CA MET A 133 2.97 -4.80 -6.63
C MET A 133 1.76 -4.93 -7.55
N ILE A 134 1.71 -4.15 -8.62
CA ILE A 134 0.66 -4.24 -9.64
C ILE A 134 0.72 -5.62 -10.32
N ALA A 135 1.92 -6.10 -10.67
CA ALA A 135 2.11 -7.42 -11.29
C ALA A 135 1.60 -8.55 -10.36
N ALA A 136 1.81 -8.41 -9.06
CA ALA A 136 1.31 -9.40 -8.08
C ALA A 136 -0.24 -9.39 -8.05
N ILE A 137 -0.87 -8.22 -8.02
CA ILE A 137 -2.34 -8.09 -8.06
C ILE A 137 -2.87 -8.71 -9.36
N SER A 138 -2.28 -8.38 -10.50
CA SER A 138 -2.69 -8.88 -11.82
C SER A 138 -2.60 -10.41 -11.88
N HIS A 139 -1.49 -10.97 -11.39
CA HIS A 139 -1.31 -12.43 -11.37
C HIS A 139 -2.39 -13.11 -10.53
N LEU A 140 -2.64 -12.60 -9.31
CA LEU A 140 -3.63 -13.18 -8.40
C LEU A 140 -5.06 -13.05 -8.96
N ASP A 141 -5.38 -11.92 -9.58
CA ASP A 141 -6.70 -11.70 -10.17
C ASP A 141 -6.96 -12.69 -11.31
N ASN A 142 -5.96 -12.92 -12.16
CA ASN A 142 -6.07 -13.91 -13.24
C ASN A 142 -6.13 -15.34 -12.70
N ALA A 143 -5.33 -15.69 -11.72
CA ALA A 143 -5.30 -17.02 -11.10
C ALA A 143 -6.63 -17.39 -10.45
N GLU A 144 -7.32 -16.41 -9.87
CA GLU A 144 -8.62 -16.59 -9.22
C GLU A 144 -9.82 -16.43 -10.17
N SER A 145 -9.57 -16.22 -11.48
CA SER A 145 -10.61 -15.92 -12.47
C SER A 145 -11.41 -14.66 -12.12
N SER A 146 -10.71 -13.69 -11.60
CA SER A 146 -11.13 -12.34 -11.19
C SER A 146 -11.73 -12.26 -9.78
N PHE A 147 -11.33 -11.20 -9.08
CA PHE A 147 -11.93 -10.81 -7.80
C PHE A 147 -13.08 -9.84 -8.03
N ASP A 148 -14.15 -10.01 -7.26
CA ASP A 148 -15.27 -9.07 -7.27
C ASP A 148 -14.91 -7.75 -6.60
N TYR A 149 -14.15 -7.82 -5.50
CA TYR A 149 -13.84 -6.67 -4.66
C TYR A 149 -12.35 -6.60 -4.34
N PHE A 150 -11.83 -5.37 -4.32
CA PHE A 150 -10.46 -5.08 -3.95
C PHE A 150 -10.45 -4.16 -2.74
N ILE A 151 -9.71 -4.55 -1.69
CA ILE A 151 -9.58 -3.74 -0.48
C ILE A 151 -8.09 -3.51 -0.22
N GLY A 152 -7.66 -2.25 -0.18
CA GLY A 152 -6.26 -1.91 -0.03
C GLY A 152 -5.97 -0.97 1.12
N HIS A 153 -4.81 -1.17 1.75
CA HIS A 153 -4.33 -0.29 2.81
C HIS A 153 -3.11 0.50 2.32
N SER A 154 -3.13 1.82 2.49
CA SER A 154 -1.96 2.68 2.28
C SER A 154 -1.39 2.50 0.85
N PHE A 155 -0.12 2.14 0.71
CA PHE A 155 0.53 1.88 -0.58
C PHE A 155 -0.15 0.74 -1.36
N GLY A 156 -0.75 -0.24 -0.67
CA GLY A 156 -1.54 -1.30 -1.31
C GLY A 156 -2.81 -0.76 -1.97
N ALA A 157 -3.42 0.26 -1.38
CA ALA A 157 -4.57 0.95 -2.00
C ALA A 157 -4.15 1.64 -3.31
N MET A 158 -2.98 2.29 -3.30
CA MET A 158 -2.43 2.90 -4.51
C MET A 158 -2.19 1.85 -5.61
N ALA A 159 -1.67 0.68 -5.24
CA ALA A 159 -1.43 -0.42 -6.19
C ALA A 159 -2.75 -0.93 -6.80
N ILE A 160 -3.82 -1.01 -6.00
CA ILE A 160 -5.16 -1.39 -6.49
C ILE A 160 -5.67 -0.36 -7.51
N PHE A 161 -5.60 0.93 -7.21
CA PHE A 161 -6.03 1.97 -8.16
C PHE A 161 -5.27 1.86 -9.48
N ASN A 162 -3.96 1.62 -9.40
CA ASN A 162 -3.11 1.49 -10.58
C ASN A 162 -3.41 0.22 -11.38
N TYR A 163 -3.73 -0.88 -10.70
CA TYR A 163 -4.17 -2.10 -11.36
C TYR A 163 -5.54 -1.87 -12.04
N CYS A 164 -6.50 -1.35 -11.30
CA CYS A 164 -7.89 -1.24 -11.77
C CYS A 164 -8.05 -0.22 -12.92
N LYS A 165 -7.17 0.78 -13.04
CA LYS A 165 -7.23 1.70 -14.19
C LYS A 165 -6.85 1.01 -15.50
N MET A 166 -6.11 -0.12 -15.43
CA MET A 166 -5.70 -0.90 -16.60
C MET A 166 -6.67 -2.06 -16.87
N GLU A 167 -7.18 -2.67 -15.80
CA GLU A 167 -8.03 -3.87 -15.84
C GLU A 167 -9.29 -3.62 -15.00
N SER A 168 -10.37 -3.20 -15.65
CA SER A 168 -11.58 -2.75 -14.95
C SER A 168 -12.57 -3.91 -14.72
N ARG A 169 -12.20 -4.88 -13.89
CA ARG A 169 -13.09 -6.00 -13.53
C ARG A 169 -13.73 -5.86 -12.14
N ALA A 170 -13.17 -4.98 -11.31
CA ALA A 170 -13.65 -4.78 -9.94
C ALA A 170 -15.08 -4.27 -9.92
N LYS A 171 -15.95 -4.88 -9.12
CA LYS A 171 -17.31 -4.39 -8.88
C LYS A 171 -17.32 -3.25 -7.88
N LYS A 172 -16.46 -3.31 -6.86
CA LYS A 172 -16.29 -2.25 -5.86
C LYS A 172 -14.84 -2.24 -5.35
N ILE A 173 -14.36 -1.07 -4.97
CA ILE A 173 -13.03 -0.87 -4.38
C ILE A 173 -13.19 -0.23 -3.00
N VAL A 174 -12.42 -0.69 -2.02
CA VAL A 174 -12.30 -0.04 -0.70
C VAL A 174 -10.83 0.29 -0.47
N THR A 175 -10.55 1.52 -0.07
CA THR A 175 -9.20 1.90 0.34
C THR A 175 -9.19 2.43 1.76
N ILE A 176 -8.12 2.16 2.48
CA ILE A 176 -7.95 2.57 3.88
C ILE A 176 -6.61 3.32 3.96
N GLY A 177 -6.65 4.61 4.26
CA GLY A 177 -5.46 5.44 4.45
C GLY A 177 -4.59 5.57 3.20
N ALA A 178 -5.19 5.71 2.01
CA ALA A 178 -4.44 5.83 0.76
C ALA A 178 -3.80 7.21 0.62
N ALA A 179 -2.52 7.27 0.18
CA ALA A 179 -1.91 8.51 -0.26
C ALA A 179 -2.43 8.85 -1.68
N ASP A 180 -2.42 10.14 -2.03
CA ASP A 180 -2.96 10.62 -3.31
C ASP A 180 -1.89 10.81 -4.40
N ASN A 181 -0.62 10.99 -4.01
CA ASN A 181 0.41 11.51 -4.93
C ASN A 181 1.75 10.80 -4.72
N MET A 182 2.28 10.18 -5.79
CA MET A 182 3.58 9.49 -5.74
C MET A 182 4.76 10.45 -5.54
N ARG A 183 4.73 11.64 -6.15
CA ARG A 183 5.84 12.61 -5.99
C ARG A 183 5.97 13.07 -4.54
N THR A 184 4.84 13.21 -3.84
CA THR A 184 4.85 13.57 -2.40
C THR A 184 5.56 12.48 -1.59
N ILE A 185 5.29 11.20 -1.88
CA ILE A 185 5.97 10.08 -1.20
C ILE A 185 7.49 10.13 -1.42
N PHE A 186 7.93 10.41 -2.65
CA PHE A 186 9.36 10.59 -2.95
C PHE A 186 9.94 11.77 -2.18
N ALA A 187 9.23 12.91 -2.20
CA ALA A 187 9.69 14.14 -1.54
C ALA A 187 9.80 13.96 -0.01
N ASP A 188 8.79 13.33 0.60
CA ASP A 188 8.77 13.06 2.05
C ASP A 188 9.92 12.12 2.43
N PHE A 189 10.18 11.10 1.61
CA PHE A 189 11.30 10.21 1.85
C PHE A 189 12.63 10.98 1.79
N ILE A 190 12.87 11.76 0.73
CA ILE A 190 14.11 12.54 0.55
C ILE A 190 14.29 13.53 1.72
N ALA A 191 13.20 14.20 2.14
CA ALA A 191 13.23 15.09 3.31
C ALA A 191 13.54 14.32 4.59
N SER A 192 13.01 13.11 4.74
CA SER A 192 13.22 12.28 5.94
C SER A 192 14.67 11.85 6.13
N VAL A 193 15.40 11.67 5.01
CA VAL A 193 16.85 11.33 5.04
C VAL A 193 17.75 12.55 4.92
N ASP A 194 17.16 13.75 4.94
CA ASP A 194 17.87 15.04 4.97
C ASP A 194 18.70 15.32 3.70
N LEU A 195 18.20 14.84 2.55
CA LEU A 195 18.79 15.10 1.22
C LEU A 195 18.11 16.29 0.53
N SER A 196 18.83 16.92 -0.39
CA SER A 196 18.33 18.10 -1.12
C SER A 196 17.29 17.74 -2.19
N THR A 197 16.52 18.76 -2.61
CA THR A 197 15.57 18.63 -3.71
C THR A 197 16.23 18.26 -5.06
N LYS A 198 17.55 18.53 -5.20
CA LYS A 198 18.31 18.07 -6.38
C LYS A 198 18.36 16.55 -6.43
N ILE A 199 18.57 15.91 -5.28
CA ILE A 199 18.56 14.43 -5.19
C ILE A 199 17.17 13.87 -5.47
N LEU A 200 16.12 14.56 -5.03
CA LEU A 200 14.74 14.17 -5.36
C LEU A 200 14.57 14.05 -6.88
N LYS A 201 14.97 15.06 -7.63
CA LYS A 201 14.90 15.02 -9.09
C LYS A 201 15.72 13.86 -9.65
N UNK A 202 16.79 13.61 -9.21
CA UNK A 202 17.60 12.65 -9.61
C UNK A 202 17.09 11.35 -9.41
N MET A 203 16.45 11.23 -8.28
CA MET A 203 15.89 9.94 -7.95
C MET A 203 14.64 9.60 -8.78
N ILE A 204 13.79 10.56 -9.02
CA ILE A 204 12.63 10.40 -9.91
C ILE A 204 13.09 9.99 -11.31
N ASP A 205 14.00 10.76 -11.91
CA ASP A 205 14.55 10.48 -13.24
C ASP A 205 15.14 9.06 -13.33
N TYR A 206 15.86 8.63 -12.28
CA TYR A 206 16.42 7.28 -12.20
C TYR A 206 15.34 6.19 -12.24
N PHE A 207 14.25 6.37 -11.47
CA PHE A 207 13.16 5.39 -11.45
C PHE A 207 12.40 5.37 -12.77
N GLU A 208 12.14 6.55 -13.34
CA GLU A 208 11.43 6.66 -14.63
C GLU A 208 12.21 5.96 -15.75
N GLN A 209 13.51 6.23 -15.84
CA GLN A 209 14.39 5.59 -16.83
C GLN A 209 14.54 4.09 -16.61
N LYS A 210 14.80 3.69 -15.36
CA LYS A 210 15.06 2.28 -15.01
C LYS A 210 13.87 1.37 -15.29
N PHE A 211 12.65 1.85 -15.04
CA PHE A 211 11.43 1.04 -15.17
C PHE A 211 10.61 1.41 -16.40
N ASN A 212 11.05 2.38 -17.18
CA ASN A 212 10.37 2.92 -18.36
C ASN A 212 8.93 3.34 -18.01
N VAL A 213 8.79 4.20 -16.99
CA VAL A 213 7.50 4.66 -16.46
C VAL A 213 7.52 6.17 -16.24
N VAL A 214 6.34 6.75 -16.05
CA VAL A 214 6.18 8.12 -15.55
C VAL A 214 5.67 8.01 -14.11
N ILE A 215 6.41 8.57 -13.14
CA ILE A 215 6.09 8.43 -11.72
C ILE A 215 4.70 9.01 -11.39
N ASP A 216 4.33 10.11 -12.03
CA ASP A 216 3.02 10.74 -11.80
C ASP A 216 1.85 9.82 -12.16
N ASP A 217 2.03 8.95 -13.16
CA ASP A 217 0.98 8.02 -13.59
C ASP A 217 0.56 7.05 -12.49
N PHE A 218 1.41 6.85 -11.47
CA PHE A 218 1.09 6.01 -10.31
C PHE A 218 0.39 6.76 -9.18
N SER A 219 0.16 8.07 -9.34
CA SER A 219 -0.54 8.87 -8.32
C SER A 219 -2.04 8.56 -8.36
N PRO A 220 -2.65 8.19 -7.23
CA PRO A 220 -4.09 7.88 -7.19
C PRO A 220 -4.98 8.98 -7.77
N TYR A 221 -4.70 10.27 -7.51
CA TYR A 221 -5.53 11.34 -8.04
C TYR A 221 -5.56 11.38 -9.59
N ILE A 222 -4.53 10.80 -10.23
CA ILE A 222 -4.49 10.63 -11.71
C ILE A 222 -5.16 9.29 -12.08
N SER A 223 -4.79 8.21 -11.38
CA SER A 223 -5.27 6.87 -11.69
C SER A 223 -6.79 6.76 -11.65
N VAL A 224 -7.41 7.39 -10.64
CA VAL A 224 -8.87 7.29 -10.43
C VAL A 224 -9.69 8.03 -11.48
N GLN A 225 -9.10 8.96 -12.24
CA GLN A 225 -9.82 9.67 -13.31
C GLN A 225 -10.33 8.73 -14.42
N LYS A 226 -9.68 7.57 -14.54
CA LYS A 226 -10.07 6.54 -15.53
C LYS A 226 -11.02 5.49 -14.95
N LEU A 227 -11.34 5.57 -13.64
CA LEU A 227 -12.16 4.57 -12.95
C LEU A 227 -13.63 5.00 -12.89
N GLN A 228 -14.52 4.05 -13.14
CA GLN A 228 -15.95 4.20 -12.92
C GLN A 228 -16.43 3.33 -11.75
N THR A 229 -15.57 2.45 -11.26
CA THR A 229 -15.89 1.48 -10.18
C THR A 229 -16.26 2.22 -8.89
N PRO A 230 -17.42 1.94 -8.28
CA PRO A 230 -17.77 2.54 -6.99
C PRO A 230 -16.66 2.29 -5.97
N THR A 231 -16.25 3.33 -5.26
CA THR A 231 -15.10 3.29 -4.36
C THR A 231 -15.42 3.91 -2.99
N LEU A 232 -15.09 3.18 -1.93
CA LEU A 232 -15.15 3.69 -0.56
C LEU A 232 -13.74 4.02 -0.07
N LEU A 233 -13.53 5.29 0.27
CA LEU A 233 -12.25 5.79 0.79
C LEU A 233 -12.39 5.95 2.31
N ILE A 234 -11.79 5.06 3.09
CA ILE A 234 -11.82 5.12 4.56
C ILE A 234 -10.52 5.77 5.05
N HIS A 235 -10.63 6.79 5.90
CA HIS A 235 -9.45 7.50 6.39
C HIS A 235 -9.69 8.04 7.79
N ASP A 236 -8.68 7.94 8.64
CA ASP A 236 -8.75 8.48 10.00
C ASP A 236 -8.25 9.93 10.01
N GLU A 237 -9.00 10.82 10.69
CA GLU A 237 -8.62 12.24 10.82
C GLU A 237 -7.29 12.42 11.57
N GLU A 238 -6.91 11.45 12.40
CA GLU A 238 -5.66 11.45 13.17
C GLU A 238 -4.63 10.48 12.57
N ASP A 239 -4.67 10.28 11.26
CA ASP A 239 -3.64 9.55 10.53
C ASP A 239 -2.44 10.49 10.33
N TYR A 240 -1.36 10.23 11.06
CA TYR A 240 -0.13 11.03 10.99
C TYR A 240 0.91 10.48 10.01
N ASP A 241 0.64 9.32 9.41
CA ASP A 241 1.49 8.75 8.36
C ASP A 241 1.05 9.25 6.98
N VAL A 242 -0.28 9.34 6.74
CA VAL A 242 -0.88 9.84 5.49
C VAL A 242 -2.05 10.75 5.86
N SER A 243 -2.02 12.01 5.40
CA SER A 243 -3.08 12.98 5.71
C SER A 243 -4.44 12.54 5.15
N VAL A 244 -5.50 12.73 5.92
CA VAL A 244 -6.88 12.52 5.47
C VAL A 244 -7.21 13.36 4.22
N ASP A 245 -6.52 14.48 4.01
CA ASP A 245 -6.67 15.33 2.81
C ASP A 245 -6.42 14.55 1.52
N CYS A 246 -5.57 13.51 1.57
CA CYS A 246 -5.34 12.64 0.41
C CYS A 246 -6.65 11.98 -0.06
N SER A 247 -7.50 11.53 0.87
CA SER A 247 -8.80 10.94 0.49
C SER A 247 -9.72 11.98 -0.15
N TYR A 248 -9.71 13.21 0.31
CA TYR A 248 -10.50 14.28 -0.33
C TYR A 248 -9.96 14.60 -1.72
N THR A 249 -8.64 14.63 -1.89
CA THR A 249 -8.02 14.81 -3.21
C THR A 249 -8.45 13.71 -4.17
N ILE A 250 -8.38 12.44 -3.71
CA ILE A 250 -8.79 11.29 -4.54
C ILE A 250 -10.28 11.41 -4.90
N ALA A 251 -11.16 11.70 -3.92
CA ALA A 251 -12.61 11.82 -4.15
C ALA A 251 -12.95 12.94 -5.15
N LYS A 252 -12.21 14.05 -5.10
CA LYS A 252 -12.41 15.16 -6.04
C LYS A 252 -12.18 14.75 -7.50
N HIS A 253 -11.32 13.75 -7.73
CA HIS A 253 -10.96 13.27 -9.07
C HIS A 253 -11.67 11.97 -9.45
N HIS A 254 -12.49 11.40 -8.56
CA HIS A 254 -13.18 10.12 -8.77
C HIS A 254 -14.69 10.28 -8.53
N PRO A 255 -15.50 10.41 -9.59
CA PRO A 255 -16.92 10.76 -9.43
C PRO A 255 -17.75 9.74 -8.62
N ASN A 256 -17.29 8.48 -8.57
CA ASN A 256 -18.01 7.39 -7.88
C ASN A 256 -17.36 7.04 -6.55
N ALA A 257 -16.62 7.98 -5.92
CA ALA A 257 -15.99 7.77 -4.62
C ALA A 257 -16.80 8.38 -3.48
N THR A 258 -16.86 7.68 -2.35
CA THR A 258 -17.43 8.15 -1.07
C THR A 258 -16.35 8.08 0.00
N VAL A 259 -16.30 9.12 0.86
CA VAL A 259 -15.31 9.18 1.94
C VAL A 259 -15.92 8.87 3.31
N UNK A 260 -15.40 7.94 4.09
CA UNK A 260 -15.71 7.58 5.30
C UNK A 260 -14.65 7.96 6.14
N LYS A 261 -14.90 8.86 7.03
CA LYS A 261 -13.92 9.31 8.03
C LYS A 261 -14.08 8.57 9.34
N THR A 262 -12.96 8.32 10.01
CA THR A 262 -12.92 7.87 11.39
C THR A 262 -12.07 8.85 12.20
N LYS A 263 -12.00 8.66 13.52
CA LYS A 263 -11.21 9.52 14.38
C LYS A 263 -10.57 8.71 15.52
N GLY A 264 -9.28 8.97 15.77
CA GLY A 264 -8.57 8.38 16.89
C GLY A 264 -7.98 7.00 16.62
N LEU A 265 -8.16 6.46 15.41
CA LEU A 265 -7.64 5.13 15.03
C LEU A 265 -6.22 5.21 14.44
N GLY A 266 -5.94 6.27 13.69
CA GLY A 266 -4.68 6.45 12.99
C GLY A 266 -4.46 5.41 11.90
N HIS A 267 -3.26 5.37 11.35
CA HIS A 267 -2.93 4.62 10.13
C HIS A 267 -3.06 3.09 10.24
N ARG A 268 -2.93 2.52 11.45
CA ARG A 268 -2.83 1.05 11.61
C ARG A 268 -3.94 0.43 12.44
N ARG A 269 -4.41 1.11 13.52
CA ARG A 269 -5.51 0.56 14.34
C ARG A 269 -6.82 0.51 13.55
N ILE A 270 -6.97 1.39 12.58
CA ILE A 270 -8.11 1.44 11.64
C ILE A 270 -8.38 0.08 10.96
N LEU A 271 -7.36 -0.76 10.78
CA LEU A 271 -7.48 -2.07 10.13
C LEU A 271 -8.20 -3.12 11.02
N ARG A 272 -8.41 -2.81 12.30
CA ARG A 272 -9.00 -3.75 13.27
C ARG A 272 -10.15 -3.12 14.06
N ASP A 273 -10.81 -2.15 13.46
CA ASP A 273 -11.92 -1.43 14.07
C ASP A 273 -13.25 -1.98 13.56
N ASP A 274 -14.17 -2.24 14.49
CA ASP A 274 -15.49 -2.82 14.18
C ASP A 274 -16.36 -1.86 13.35
N GLY A 275 -16.28 -0.56 13.62
CA GLY A 275 -17.01 0.46 12.84
C GLY A 275 -16.53 0.49 11.40
N VAL A 276 -15.22 0.42 11.20
CA VAL A 276 -14.62 0.33 9.86
C VAL A 276 -15.13 -0.94 9.15
N MET A 277 -15.17 -2.07 9.86
CA MET A 277 -15.70 -3.32 9.29
C MET A 277 -17.17 -3.20 8.86
N GLN A 278 -17.99 -2.51 9.65
CA GLN A 278 -19.40 -2.30 9.27
C GLN A 278 -19.51 -1.47 7.99
N HIS A 279 -18.70 -0.41 7.85
CA HIS A 279 -18.66 0.38 6.61
C HIS A 279 -18.27 -0.47 5.41
N ILE A 280 -17.21 -1.30 5.55
CA ILE A 280 -16.76 -2.20 4.47
C ILE A 280 -17.89 -3.16 4.09
N LYS A 281 -18.46 -3.89 5.06
CA LYS A 281 -19.52 -4.88 4.82
C LYS A 281 -20.75 -4.25 4.15
N SER A 282 -21.19 -3.08 4.64
CA SER A 282 -22.35 -2.39 4.07
C SER A 282 -22.09 -1.96 2.63
N PHE A 283 -20.87 -1.54 2.34
CA PHE A 283 -20.52 -1.06 1.01
C PHE A 283 -20.43 -2.20 -0.01
N ILE A 284 -19.83 -3.36 0.34
CA ILE A 284 -19.59 -4.45 -0.64
C ILE A 284 -20.77 -5.42 -0.81
N LYS A 285 -21.83 -5.33 -0.01
CA LYS A 285 -23.07 -6.11 -0.15
C LYS A 285 -23.72 -5.98 -1.53
#